data_143f05a9072ec55a039330ec9423ccaf
#
_entry.id   143f05a9072ec55a039330ec9423ccaf
#
_cell.length_a   1.000
_cell.length_b   1.000
_cell.length_c   1.000
_cell.angle_alpha   90.00
_cell.angle_beta   90.00
_cell.angle_gamma   90.00
#
_symmetry.space_group_name_H-M   'P 1'
#
loop_
_entity.id
_entity.type
_entity.pdbx_description
1 polymer ?
#
loop_
_entity_poly.entity_id
_entity_poly.type
_entity_poly.pdbx_seq_one_letter_code
_entity_poly.pdbx_strand_id
1 'polypeptide(L)'
;MCSIFLAVILSGLFLSWHGTQVDCSTGDEEPVETLCTCPFVKVSLQPYADFTQKETQLLKNEMEKHLGMLIGEVGLEYEVLPNKPLSAELKNDAGTRYRADKIINSLASDADRNHVIIALTHKDISVSYKGKSDWGVLGLSLIPKKACVVSTYRVKNRKDLWKVATHEFIHTCFEYQHCPDDNPKCIMKDAKGHANFSNKSTLCEQCSKRIYDQF
;
A
#
# COMPACT_ATOMS: atom_id res chain seq x y z
N MET A 1 9.51 24.85 -6.75
CA MET A 1 10.67 25.12 -7.61
C MET A 1 10.91 23.89 -8.46
N CYS A 2 10.49 23.92 -9.69
CA CYS A 2 10.65 22.80 -10.62
C CYS A 2 12.07 22.81 -11.17
N SER A 3 12.88 21.78 -10.92
CA SER A 3 14.23 21.67 -11.43
C SER A 3 14.20 21.29 -12.89
N ILE A 4 14.68 22.20 -13.75
CA ILE A 4 14.88 21.98 -15.17
C ILE A 4 16.13 21.10 -15.34
N PHE A 5 15.96 19.87 -15.80
CA PHE A 5 17.08 19.04 -16.23
C PHE A 5 17.50 19.44 -17.66
N LEU A 6 18.71 19.96 -17.77
CA LEU A 6 19.37 20.25 -19.02
C LEU A 6 19.86 18.94 -19.64
N ALA A 7 19.25 18.49 -20.74
CA ALA A 7 19.68 17.29 -21.45
C ALA A 7 20.88 17.63 -22.36
N VAL A 8 22.01 16.95 -22.10
CA VAL A 8 23.16 16.92 -23.02
C VAL A 8 22.87 15.91 -24.11
N ILE A 9 22.84 16.38 -25.36
CA ILE A 9 22.61 15.58 -26.58
C ILE A 9 23.89 14.81 -26.87
N LEU A 10 23.84 13.48 -26.80
CA LEU A 10 24.75 12.59 -27.52
C LEU A 10 23.90 11.71 -28.46
N SER A 11 24.22 11.83 -29.73
CA SER A 11 23.56 11.21 -30.87
C SER A 11 23.50 9.69 -30.83
N GLY A 12 22.31 9.13 -31.08
CA GLY A 12 22.18 7.76 -31.55
C GLY A 12 20.90 7.05 -31.10
N LEU A 13 19.99 6.84 -32.03
CA LEU A 13 18.85 5.94 -32.06
C LEU A 13 17.60 6.34 -31.23
N PHE A 14 16.72 7.04 -31.97
CA PHE A 14 15.32 7.26 -31.59
C PHE A 14 14.54 5.95 -31.63
N LEU A 15 14.16 5.44 -30.47
CA LEU A 15 12.97 4.59 -30.33
C LEU A 15 11.81 5.51 -29.89
N SER A 16 10.89 5.71 -30.85
CA SER A 16 9.68 6.52 -30.67
C SER A 16 8.77 5.88 -29.64
N TRP A 17 8.75 6.46 -28.45
CA TRP A 17 7.73 6.15 -27.45
C TRP A 17 6.56 7.10 -27.65
N HIS A 18 5.44 6.59 -28.19
CA HIS A 18 4.19 7.32 -28.30
C HIS A 18 3.51 7.34 -26.96
N GLY A 19 3.89 8.29 -26.12
CA GLY A 19 3.06 8.72 -25.00
C GLY A 19 1.88 9.50 -25.56
N THR A 20 0.66 9.05 -25.33
CA THR A 20 -0.56 9.82 -25.63
C THR A 20 -0.52 11.13 -24.83
N GLN A 21 -0.17 12.23 -25.47
CA GLN A 21 -0.43 13.56 -24.96
C GLN A 21 -1.95 13.73 -24.83
N VAL A 22 -2.41 13.95 -23.62
CA VAL A 22 -3.75 14.49 -23.39
C VAL A 22 -3.68 15.97 -23.73
N ASP A 23 -4.25 16.32 -24.87
CA ASP A 23 -4.34 17.68 -25.39
C ASP A 23 -5.36 18.47 -24.53
N CYS A 24 -4.88 19.40 -23.71
CA CYS A 24 -5.70 20.35 -22.96
C CYS A 24 -5.77 21.67 -23.71
N SER A 25 -6.32 21.66 -24.94
CA SER A 25 -6.63 22.89 -25.66
C SER A 25 -8.12 23.14 -25.74
N THR A 26 -8.63 24.06 -24.93
CA THR A 26 -9.91 24.72 -25.19
C THR A 26 -9.85 26.18 -24.77
N GLY A 27 -10.05 27.07 -25.76
CA GLY A 27 -10.81 28.34 -25.66
C GLY A 27 -10.19 29.47 -24.85
N ASP A 28 -10.13 30.60 -25.48
CA ASP A 28 -9.71 31.94 -25.07
C ASP A 28 -10.17 32.40 -23.67
N GLU A 29 -9.54 31.88 -22.62
CA GLU A 29 -9.49 32.45 -21.28
C GLU A 29 -8.04 32.34 -20.80
N GLU A 30 -7.56 33.35 -20.05
CA GLU A 30 -6.20 33.46 -19.57
C GLU A 30 -5.66 32.10 -19.02
N PRO A 31 -4.40 31.71 -19.27
CA PRO A 31 -3.90 30.42 -18.82
C PRO A 31 -3.83 30.41 -17.30
N VAL A 32 -4.87 29.90 -16.66
CA VAL A 32 -4.73 29.33 -15.33
C VAL A 32 -3.77 28.16 -15.52
N GLU A 33 -2.54 28.29 -15.09
CA GLU A 33 -1.60 27.18 -14.98
C GLU A 33 -2.27 26.10 -14.10
N THR A 34 -3.04 25.23 -14.74
CA THR A 34 -3.49 24.00 -14.09
C THR A 34 -2.26 23.14 -13.97
N LEU A 35 -1.52 23.30 -12.87
CA LEU A 35 -0.52 22.34 -12.45
C LEU A 35 -1.21 20.97 -12.46
N CYS A 36 -0.88 20.13 -13.45
CA CYS A 36 -1.16 18.71 -13.41
C CYS A 36 -0.39 18.16 -12.18
N THR A 37 -1.04 18.20 -11.03
CA THR A 37 -0.50 17.56 -9.84
C THR A 37 -0.66 16.06 -10.04
N CYS A 38 0.43 15.36 -10.36
CA CYS A 38 0.47 13.91 -10.19
C CYS A 38 -0.14 13.58 -8.83
N PRO A 39 -1.05 12.62 -8.73
CA PRO A 39 -1.66 12.27 -7.46
C PRO A 39 -0.57 11.87 -6.48
N PHE A 40 -0.37 12.75 -5.50
CA PHE A 40 0.61 12.54 -4.44
C PHE A 40 -0.09 11.81 -3.30
N VAL A 41 0.46 10.68 -2.88
CA VAL A 41 -0.07 9.90 -1.76
C VAL A 41 0.98 9.79 -0.66
N LYS A 42 0.64 10.29 0.51
CA LYS A 42 1.43 10.10 1.72
C LYS A 42 1.16 8.73 2.31
N VAL A 43 2.23 7.98 2.62
CA VAL A 43 2.17 6.64 3.21
C VAL A 43 2.83 6.67 4.57
N SER A 44 2.04 6.63 5.64
CA SER A 44 2.55 6.62 7.01
C SER A 44 2.59 5.20 7.56
N LEU A 45 3.76 4.76 8.05
CA LEU A 45 3.91 3.49 8.74
C LEU A 45 3.83 3.73 10.25
N GLN A 46 2.78 3.21 10.88
CA GLN A 46 2.53 3.33 12.32
C GLN A 46 2.93 2.03 13.05
N PRO A 47 4.11 1.96 13.66
CA PRO A 47 4.47 0.82 14.49
C PRO A 47 3.71 0.82 15.81
N TYR A 48 3.37 -0.38 16.27
CA TYR A 48 2.71 -0.61 17.56
C TYR A 48 3.47 -1.61 18.43
N ALA A 49 3.42 -1.37 19.75
CA ALA A 49 3.94 -2.25 20.79
C ALA A 49 5.44 -2.58 20.57
N ASP A 50 5.75 -3.84 20.31
CA ASP A 50 7.11 -4.38 20.14
C ASP A 50 7.65 -4.29 18.69
N PHE A 51 6.87 -3.75 17.76
CA PHE A 51 7.37 -3.49 16.39
C PHE A 51 8.25 -2.22 16.41
N THR A 52 9.56 -2.41 16.29
CA THR A 52 10.53 -1.33 16.53
C THR A 52 10.59 -0.30 15.39
N GLN A 53 11.04 0.92 15.70
CA GLN A 53 11.32 1.96 14.70
C GLN A 53 12.31 1.49 13.63
N LYS A 54 13.33 0.72 14.03
CA LYS A 54 14.31 0.15 13.10
C LYS A 54 13.68 -0.82 12.10
N GLU A 55 12.82 -1.71 12.57
CA GLU A 55 12.08 -2.65 11.71
C GLU A 55 11.14 -1.91 10.77
N THR A 56 10.47 -0.86 11.27
CA THR A 56 9.59 0.00 10.46
C THR A 56 10.37 0.69 9.35
N GLN A 57 11.55 1.24 9.65
CA GLN A 57 12.40 1.87 8.66
C GLN A 57 12.90 0.89 7.59
N LEU A 58 13.24 -0.34 7.98
CA LEU A 58 13.62 -1.39 7.03
C LEU A 58 12.45 -1.77 6.11
N LEU A 59 11.25 -1.93 6.68
CA LEU A 59 10.05 -2.21 5.89
C LEU A 59 9.71 -1.07 4.93
N LYS A 60 9.81 0.19 5.40
CA LYS A 60 9.65 1.38 4.56
C LYS A 60 10.55 1.30 3.34
N ASN A 61 11.84 1.09 3.54
CA ASN A 61 12.82 1.03 2.46
C ASN A 61 12.53 -0.11 1.46
N GLU A 62 12.10 -1.28 1.94
CA GLU A 62 11.69 -2.38 1.08
C GLU A 62 10.41 -2.06 0.30
N MET A 63 9.42 -1.44 0.92
CA MET A 63 8.19 -1.02 0.24
C MET A 63 8.49 0.03 -0.83
N GLU A 64 9.25 1.06 -0.50
CA GLU A 64 9.66 2.15 -1.40
C GLU A 64 10.36 1.60 -2.65
N LYS A 65 11.33 0.70 -2.45
CA LYS A 65 12.05 0.02 -3.52
C LYS A 65 11.13 -0.82 -4.42
N HIS A 66 10.29 -1.64 -3.81
CA HIS A 66 9.50 -2.63 -4.56
C HIS A 66 8.22 -2.04 -5.16
N LEU A 67 7.57 -1.08 -4.49
CA LEU A 67 6.40 -0.40 -5.05
C LEU A 67 6.76 0.40 -6.30
N GLY A 68 7.87 1.15 -6.29
CA GLY A 68 8.35 1.84 -7.49
C GLY A 68 8.54 0.90 -8.69
N MET A 69 9.01 -0.34 -8.45
CA MET A 69 9.13 -1.35 -9.52
C MET A 69 7.79 -1.93 -9.97
N LEU A 70 6.78 -1.96 -9.09
CA LEU A 70 5.49 -2.60 -9.37
C LEU A 70 4.48 -1.67 -10.03
N ILE A 71 4.47 -0.40 -9.63
CA ILE A 71 3.46 0.59 -10.04
C ILE A 71 4.05 1.84 -10.72
N GLY A 72 5.36 1.81 -11.03
CA GLY A 72 6.04 2.94 -11.67
C GLY A 72 6.26 4.14 -10.76
N GLU A 73 6.56 5.29 -11.36
CA GLU A 73 6.80 6.55 -10.63
C GLU A 73 5.46 7.20 -10.22
N VAL A 74 4.81 6.62 -9.26
CA VAL A 74 3.71 7.26 -8.55
C VAL A 74 4.31 8.14 -7.45
N GLY A 75 3.82 9.36 -7.28
CA GLY A 75 4.26 10.27 -6.23
C GLY A 75 3.88 9.74 -4.84
N LEU A 76 4.65 8.77 -4.32
CA LEU A 76 4.50 8.26 -2.95
C LEU A 76 5.53 8.91 -2.03
N GLU A 77 5.05 9.52 -0.95
CA GLU A 77 5.91 9.99 0.14
C GLU A 77 5.73 9.10 1.36
N TYR A 78 6.84 8.56 1.86
CA TYR A 78 6.83 7.66 3.00
C TYR A 78 7.32 8.33 4.27
N GLU A 79 6.60 8.14 5.37
CA GLU A 79 7.07 8.51 6.71
C GLU A 79 6.93 7.36 7.69
N VAL A 80 7.74 7.38 8.74
CA VAL A 80 7.65 6.47 9.88
C VAL A 80 7.18 7.26 11.10
N LEU A 81 6.01 6.90 11.61
CA LEU A 81 5.43 7.54 12.79
C LEU A 81 6.07 7.02 14.08
N PRO A 82 6.02 7.80 15.18
CA PRO A 82 6.44 7.32 16.49
C PRO A 82 5.67 6.06 16.91
N ASN A 83 6.36 5.13 17.60
CA ASN A 83 5.71 3.92 18.11
C ASN A 83 4.60 4.26 19.12
N LYS A 84 3.46 3.59 19.00
CA LYS A 84 2.33 3.70 19.93
C LYS A 84 2.11 2.40 20.69
N PRO A 85 1.63 2.46 21.95
CA PRO A 85 1.17 1.26 22.64
C PRO A 85 -0.08 0.70 21.94
N LEU A 86 -0.22 -0.62 21.94
CA LEU A 86 -1.42 -1.28 21.45
C LEU A 86 -2.40 -1.47 22.61
N SER A 87 -3.47 -0.69 22.65
CA SER A 87 -4.44 -0.70 23.73
C SER A 87 -5.11 -2.06 23.91
N ALA A 88 -5.32 -2.47 25.16
CA ALA A 88 -6.03 -3.72 25.50
C ALA A 88 -7.50 -3.74 24.99
N GLU A 89 -8.12 -2.58 24.84
CA GLU A 89 -9.50 -2.41 24.30
C GLU A 89 -9.64 -2.88 22.85
N LEU A 90 -8.52 -2.91 22.13
CA LEU A 90 -8.47 -3.39 20.75
C LEU A 90 -8.47 -4.91 20.65
N LYS A 91 -8.43 -5.63 21.79
CA LYS A 91 -8.49 -7.10 21.79
C LYS A 91 -9.90 -7.62 21.49
N ASN A 92 -9.95 -8.91 21.11
CA ASN A 92 -11.18 -9.69 21.06
C ASN A 92 -11.71 -9.96 22.48
N ASP A 93 -12.93 -10.44 22.60
CA ASP A 93 -13.59 -10.69 23.88
C ASP A 93 -12.84 -11.74 24.73
N ALA A 94 -12.15 -12.68 24.10
CA ALA A 94 -11.30 -13.66 24.78
C ALA A 94 -9.95 -13.09 25.26
N GLY A 95 -9.61 -11.85 24.90
CA GLY A 95 -8.34 -11.21 25.27
C GLY A 95 -7.08 -11.80 24.62
N THR A 96 -7.24 -12.73 23.66
CA THR A 96 -6.14 -13.53 23.09
C THR A 96 -5.51 -12.89 21.86
N ARG A 97 -6.30 -12.14 21.07
CA ARG A 97 -5.88 -11.51 19.82
C ARG A 97 -6.34 -10.07 19.74
N TYR A 98 -5.64 -9.29 18.94
CA TYR A 98 -6.08 -7.94 18.62
C TYR A 98 -7.03 -7.95 17.42
N ARG A 99 -8.06 -7.13 17.48
CA ARG A 99 -9.04 -6.99 16.41
C ARG A 99 -8.50 -6.06 15.33
N ALA A 100 -8.25 -6.60 14.15
CA ALA A 100 -7.71 -5.86 13.02
C ALA A 100 -8.63 -4.70 12.60
N ASP A 101 -9.95 -4.94 12.59
CA ASP A 101 -10.98 -3.93 12.31
C ASP A 101 -10.99 -2.79 13.34
N LYS A 102 -10.80 -3.07 14.65
CA LYS A 102 -10.69 -2.05 15.68
C LYS A 102 -9.42 -1.19 15.51
N ILE A 103 -8.27 -1.82 15.16
CA ILE A 103 -7.02 -1.09 14.89
C ILE A 103 -7.21 -0.14 13.70
N ILE A 104 -7.77 -0.60 12.59
CA ILE A 104 -8.04 0.22 11.41
C ILE A 104 -8.96 1.39 11.77
N ASN A 105 -10.05 1.12 12.53
CA ASN A 105 -10.99 2.14 12.92
C ASN A 105 -10.35 3.23 13.79
N SER A 106 -9.38 2.88 14.64
CA SER A 106 -8.66 3.86 15.47
C SER A 106 -7.72 4.78 14.69
N LEU A 107 -7.38 4.43 13.44
CA LEU A 107 -6.50 5.20 12.56
C LEU A 107 -7.27 5.92 11.44
N ALA A 108 -8.48 5.50 11.14
CA ALA A 108 -9.23 6.00 9.98
C ALA A 108 -9.58 7.49 10.05
N SER A 109 -9.57 8.10 11.24
CA SER A 109 -9.74 9.56 11.41
C SER A 109 -8.50 10.37 11.01
N ASP A 110 -7.32 9.74 11.09
CA ASP A 110 -6.03 10.38 10.80
C ASP A 110 -5.61 10.17 9.32
N ALA A 111 -6.39 9.38 8.57
CA ALA A 111 -6.15 9.04 7.17
C ALA A 111 -7.20 9.73 6.26
N ASP A 112 -6.80 10.09 5.04
CA ASP A 112 -7.67 10.70 4.04
C ASP A 112 -7.36 10.17 2.62
N ARG A 113 -7.99 10.74 1.58
CA ARG A 113 -7.82 10.29 0.19
C ARG A 113 -6.36 10.24 -0.24
N ASN A 114 -5.54 11.18 0.22
CA ASN A 114 -4.14 11.33 -0.16
C ASN A 114 -3.19 10.87 0.94
N HIS A 115 -3.70 10.26 2.01
CA HIS A 115 -2.92 9.81 3.14
C HIS A 115 -3.36 8.42 3.61
N VAL A 116 -2.54 7.43 3.36
CA VAL A 116 -2.74 6.04 3.78
C VAL A 116 -1.90 5.73 5.01
N ILE A 117 -2.51 5.12 6.02
CA ILE A 117 -1.81 4.69 7.24
C ILE A 117 -1.75 3.17 7.31
N ILE A 118 -0.53 2.62 7.46
CA ILE A 118 -0.27 1.19 7.62
C ILE A 118 0.13 0.91 9.06
N ALA A 119 -0.75 0.30 9.83
CA ALA A 119 -0.44 -0.18 11.18
C ALA A 119 0.44 -1.44 11.13
N LEU A 120 1.47 -1.49 11.97
CA LEU A 120 2.44 -2.59 12.02
C LEU A 120 2.52 -3.16 13.44
N THR A 121 2.44 -4.49 13.58
CA THR A 121 2.54 -5.14 14.89
C THR A 121 3.13 -6.55 14.79
N HIS A 122 3.72 -7.04 15.88
CA HIS A 122 4.08 -8.46 16.02
C HIS A 122 2.97 -9.30 16.67
N LYS A 123 1.92 -8.64 17.19
CA LYS A 123 0.82 -9.34 17.86
C LYS A 123 -0.08 -10.07 16.85
N ASP A 124 -0.67 -11.18 17.28
CA ASP A 124 -1.67 -11.89 16.48
C ASP A 124 -2.93 -11.03 16.32
N ILE A 125 -3.40 -10.93 15.09
CA ILE A 125 -4.59 -10.15 14.74
C ILE A 125 -5.67 -11.03 14.12
N SER A 126 -6.92 -10.64 14.32
CA SER A 126 -8.08 -11.37 13.84
C SER A 126 -9.20 -10.45 13.35
N VAL A 127 -10.12 -11.05 12.61
CA VAL A 127 -11.33 -10.41 12.12
C VAL A 127 -12.50 -11.39 12.16
N SER A 128 -13.73 -10.91 12.17
CA SER A 128 -14.91 -11.75 11.95
C SER A 128 -15.04 -12.07 10.46
N TYR A 129 -15.06 -13.35 10.11
CA TYR A 129 -15.12 -13.78 8.72
C TYR A 129 -15.95 -15.07 8.57
N LYS A 130 -16.95 -15.05 7.68
CA LYS A 130 -17.81 -16.21 7.35
C LYS A 130 -18.36 -16.94 8.59
N GLY A 131 -18.93 -16.18 9.53
CA GLY A 131 -19.52 -16.71 10.76
C GLY A 131 -18.53 -17.12 11.85
N LYS A 132 -17.21 -16.98 11.62
CA LYS A 132 -16.18 -17.14 12.64
C LYS A 132 -15.84 -15.77 13.23
N SER A 133 -16.02 -15.59 14.54
CA SER A 133 -15.76 -14.32 15.24
C SER A 133 -14.29 -13.97 15.37
N ASP A 134 -13.39 -14.95 15.26
CA ASP A 134 -11.96 -14.80 15.54
C ASP A 134 -11.07 -15.48 14.48
N TRP A 135 -11.22 -15.07 13.22
CA TRP A 135 -10.39 -15.55 12.11
C TRP A 135 -9.07 -14.81 12.06
N GLY A 136 -7.95 -15.53 12.28
CA GLY A 136 -6.61 -14.95 12.25
C GLY A 136 -6.16 -14.58 10.84
N VAL A 137 -5.59 -13.38 10.68
CA VAL A 137 -5.14 -12.83 9.39
C VAL A 137 -3.70 -12.34 9.46
N LEU A 138 -3.05 -12.17 8.30
CA LEU A 138 -1.72 -11.55 8.17
C LEU A 138 -1.82 -10.03 8.10
N GLY A 139 -2.84 -9.56 7.40
CA GLY A 139 -3.19 -8.15 7.25
C GLY A 139 -4.68 -8.01 7.03
N LEU A 140 -5.16 -6.79 7.06
CA LEU A 140 -6.53 -6.43 6.76
C LEU A 140 -6.60 -5.01 6.25
N SER A 141 -7.39 -4.81 5.20
CA SER A 141 -7.83 -3.52 4.69
C SER A 141 -9.35 -3.45 4.73
N LEU A 142 -9.91 -2.32 5.09
CA LEU A 142 -11.36 -2.09 5.08
C LEU A 142 -11.68 -0.96 4.09
N ILE A 143 -12.07 -1.33 2.88
CA ILE A 143 -12.49 -0.36 1.85
C ILE A 143 -13.83 0.28 2.27
N PRO A 144 -14.01 1.61 2.17
CA PRO A 144 -13.10 2.61 1.58
C PRO A 144 -12.15 3.30 2.58
N LYS A 145 -11.90 2.73 3.73
CA LYS A 145 -11.00 3.34 4.74
C LYS A 145 -9.58 3.42 4.21
N LYS A 146 -8.90 4.54 4.48
CA LYS A 146 -7.52 4.77 4.07
C LYS A 146 -6.50 4.33 5.13
N ALA A 147 -6.84 3.29 5.89
CA ALA A 147 -5.96 2.64 6.85
C ALA A 147 -6.03 1.12 6.73
N CYS A 148 -4.89 0.46 6.93
CA CYS A 148 -4.79 -1.00 6.98
C CYS A 148 -3.88 -1.44 8.14
N VAL A 149 -3.87 -2.73 8.43
CA VAL A 149 -3.00 -3.31 9.46
C VAL A 149 -2.30 -4.54 8.95
N VAL A 150 -1.03 -4.69 9.30
CA VAL A 150 -0.18 -5.84 8.98
C VAL A 150 0.44 -6.40 10.26
N SER A 151 0.36 -7.72 10.42
CA SER A 151 0.97 -8.44 11.52
C SER A 151 2.03 -9.41 11.01
N THR A 152 3.17 -9.41 11.70
CA THR A 152 4.22 -10.39 11.42
C THR A 152 3.99 -11.74 12.10
N TYR A 153 3.00 -11.84 12.98
CA TYR A 153 2.79 -13.04 13.81
C TYR A 153 2.65 -14.32 12.97
N ARG A 154 1.97 -14.23 11.82
CA ARG A 154 1.72 -15.36 10.91
C ARG A 154 2.62 -15.36 9.68
N VAL A 155 3.49 -14.36 9.51
CA VAL A 155 4.44 -14.29 8.40
C VAL A 155 5.57 -15.28 8.64
N LYS A 156 5.66 -16.34 7.82
CA LYS A 156 6.67 -17.40 7.96
C LYS A 156 8.08 -16.91 7.66
N ASN A 157 8.22 -16.07 6.63
CA ASN A 157 9.50 -15.49 6.24
C ASN A 157 9.43 -13.96 6.34
N ARG A 158 10.22 -13.39 7.24
CA ARG A 158 10.27 -11.93 7.45
C ARG A 158 10.64 -11.13 6.18
N LYS A 159 11.39 -11.75 5.26
CA LYS A 159 11.71 -11.14 3.96
C LYS A 159 10.47 -10.93 3.06
N ASP A 160 9.36 -11.60 3.35
CA ASP A 160 8.11 -11.45 2.59
C ASP A 160 7.17 -10.39 3.20
N LEU A 161 7.56 -9.74 4.31
CA LEU A 161 6.70 -8.78 5.01
C LEU A 161 6.29 -7.61 4.11
N TRP A 162 7.21 -7.09 3.30
CA TRP A 162 6.92 -6.02 2.35
C TRP A 162 5.82 -6.41 1.35
N LYS A 163 5.72 -7.70 0.98
CA LYS A 163 4.67 -8.20 0.06
C LYS A 163 3.30 -8.13 0.70
N VAL A 164 3.21 -8.48 1.99
CA VAL A 164 1.95 -8.37 2.76
C VAL A 164 1.58 -6.89 2.90
N ALA A 165 2.54 -6.04 3.29
CA ALA A 165 2.30 -4.61 3.45
C ALA A 165 1.88 -3.94 2.12
N THR A 166 2.53 -4.29 1.02
CA THR A 166 2.17 -3.83 -0.33
C THR A 166 0.78 -4.31 -0.75
N HIS A 167 0.42 -5.56 -0.47
CA HIS A 167 -0.90 -6.11 -0.75
C HIS A 167 -2.01 -5.30 -0.04
N GLU A 168 -1.85 -5.07 1.26
CA GLU A 168 -2.80 -4.28 2.05
C GLU A 168 -2.81 -2.79 1.64
N PHE A 169 -1.65 -2.23 1.30
CA PHE A 169 -1.54 -0.88 0.76
C PHE A 169 -2.34 -0.72 -0.54
N ILE A 170 -2.20 -1.65 -1.48
CA ILE A 170 -2.91 -1.61 -2.76
C ILE A 170 -4.43 -1.68 -2.54
N HIS A 171 -4.91 -2.56 -1.66
CA HIS A 171 -6.32 -2.58 -1.27
C HIS A 171 -6.80 -1.23 -0.75
N THR A 172 -6.00 -0.62 0.12
CA THR A 172 -6.34 0.60 0.85
C THR A 172 -6.25 1.84 -0.04
N CYS A 173 -5.16 1.98 -0.79
CA CYS A 173 -4.87 3.16 -1.60
C CYS A 173 -5.81 3.22 -2.82
N PHE A 174 -5.91 2.11 -3.56
CA PHE A 174 -6.62 2.01 -4.84
C PHE A 174 -8.02 1.41 -4.72
N GLU A 175 -8.48 1.11 -3.52
CA GLU A 175 -9.77 0.44 -3.28
C GLU A 175 -9.94 -0.84 -4.12
N TYR A 176 -8.82 -1.52 -4.37
CA TYR A 176 -8.73 -2.63 -5.28
C TYR A 176 -9.02 -3.96 -4.59
N GLN A 177 -9.83 -4.81 -5.21
CA GLN A 177 -10.13 -6.15 -4.71
C GLN A 177 -8.99 -7.14 -5.04
N HIS A 178 -9.09 -8.38 -4.57
CA HIS A 178 -8.14 -9.43 -4.93
C HIS A 178 -8.07 -9.65 -6.44
N CYS A 179 -6.91 -10.09 -6.90
CA CYS A 179 -6.69 -10.48 -8.28
C CYS A 179 -7.66 -11.58 -8.71
N PRO A 180 -8.45 -11.37 -9.77
CA PRO A 180 -9.36 -12.39 -10.28
C PRO A 180 -8.63 -13.48 -11.07
N ASP A 181 -7.42 -13.18 -11.53
CA ASP A 181 -6.59 -14.11 -12.29
C ASP A 181 -5.95 -15.17 -11.40
N ASP A 182 -5.69 -16.36 -11.96
CA ASP A 182 -5.05 -17.46 -11.23
C ASP A 182 -3.51 -17.39 -11.20
N ASN A 183 -2.92 -16.25 -11.59
CA ASN A 183 -1.47 -16.06 -11.56
C ASN A 183 -0.92 -16.15 -10.12
N PRO A 184 -0.17 -17.21 -9.77
CA PRO A 184 0.32 -17.41 -8.41
C PRO A 184 1.40 -16.40 -8.00
N LYS A 185 2.00 -15.70 -8.97
CA LYS A 185 3.04 -14.69 -8.72
C LYS A 185 2.46 -13.31 -8.44
N CYS A 186 1.15 -13.08 -8.70
CA CYS A 186 0.54 -11.79 -8.47
C CYS A 186 0.44 -11.49 -6.98
N ILE A 187 0.94 -10.31 -6.57
CA ILE A 187 0.88 -9.85 -5.17
C ILE A 187 -0.58 -9.73 -4.70
N MET A 188 -1.50 -9.31 -5.58
CA MET A 188 -2.91 -9.15 -5.26
C MET A 188 -3.72 -10.45 -5.24
N LYS A 189 -3.11 -11.60 -5.52
CA LYS A 189 -3.78 -12.89 -5.39
C LYS A 189 -4.13 -13.16 -3.93
N ASP A 190 -5.40 -13.54 -3.68
CA ASP A 190 -5.87 -13.93 -2.34
C ASP A 190 -5.02 -15.10 -1.79
N ALA A 191 -4.52 -14.91 -0.58
CA ALA A 191 -3.75 -15.93 0.13
C ALA A 191 -4.63 -17.03 0.76
N LYS A 192 -5.98 -16.86 0.77
CA LYS A 192 -6.98 -17.79 1.33
C LYS A 192 -6.63 -18.27 2.75
N GLY A 193 -6.03 -17.39 3.56
CA GLY A 193 -5.58 -17.69 4.91
C GLY A 193 -4.28 -18.50 4.99
N HIS A 194 -3.61 -18.77 3.87
CA HIS A 194 -2.31 -19.42 3.84
C HIS A 194 -1.19 -18.39 3.78
N ALA A 195 -0.19 -18.49 4.67
CA ALA A 195 0.96 -17.57 4.73
C ALA A 195 1.97 -17.83 3.58
N ASN A 196 1.49 -17.94 2.32
CA ASN A 196 2.33 -18.25 1.17
C ASN A 196 2.53 -17.02 0.28
N PHE A 197 3.39 -16.11 0.73
CA PHE A 197 3.80 -14.93 -0.04
C PHE A 197 5.14 -15.13 -0.76
N SER A 198 5.85 -16.23 -0.53
CA SER A 198 7.21 -16.42 -1.07
C SER A 198 7.24 -16.41 -2.60
N ASN A 199 6.23 -16.96 -3.25
CA ASN A 199 6.15 -17.02 -4.72
C ASN A 199 5.56 -15.74 -5.35
N LYS A 200 5.00 -14.83 -4.55
CA LYS A 200 4.43 -13.58 -5.04
C LYS A 200 5.54 -12.56 -5.24
N SER A 201 5.61 -11.94 -6.40
CA SER A 201 6.70 -10.99 -6.72
C SER A 201 6.32 -9.88 -7.70
N THR A 202 5.16 -9.98 -8.35
CA THR A 202 4.76 -9.06 -9.42
C THR A 202 3.29 -8.70 -9.29
N LEU A 203 2.85 -7.70 -10.03
CA LEU A 203 1.45 -7.56 -10.42
C LEU A 203 1.25 -8.26 -11.77
N CYS A 204 0.12 -8.94 -11.95
CA CYS A 204 -0.26 -9.41 -13.28
C CYS A 204 -0.73 -8.22 -14.13
N GLU A 205 -0.78 -8.40 -15.45
CA GLU A 205 -1.15 -7.35 -16.41
C GLU A 205 -2.48 -6.68 -16.05
N GLN A 206 -3.49 -7.49 -15.69
CA GLN A 206 -4.81 -6.98 -15.32
C GLN A 206 -4.77 -6.11 -14.05
N CYS A 207 -4.00 -6.52 -13.03
CA CYS A 207 -3.86 -5.74 -11.80
C CYS A 207 -3.05 -4.47 -12.05
N SER A 208 -1.96 -4.55 -12.83
CA SER A 208 -1.16 -3.39 -13.20
C SER A 208 -2.01 -2.37 -13.94
N LYS A 209 -2.69 -2.78 -15.02
CA LYS A 209 -3.53 -1.87 -15.80
C LYS A 209 -4.57 -1.16 -14.93
N ARG A 210 -5.28 -1.91 -14.08
CA ARG A 210 -6.34 -1.35 -13.23
C ARG A 210 -5.82 -0.37 -12.18
N ILE A 211 -4.58 -0.53 -11.73
CA ILE A 211 -3.92 0.43 -10.85
C ILE A 211 -3.52 1.69 -11.65
N TYR A 212 -2.92 1.51 -12.83
CA TYR A 212 -2.53 2.63 -13.70
C TYR A 212 -3.73 3.47 -14.18
N ASP A 213 -4.87 2.86 -14.44
CA ASP A 213 -6.08 3.58 -14.88
C ASP A 213 -6.66 4.51 -13.77
N GLN A 214 -6.09 4.52 -12.56
CA GLN A 214 -6.49 5.40 -11.45
C GLN A 214 -5.58 6.64 -11.29
N PHE A 215 -4.51 6.73 -12.06
CA PHE A 215 -3.59 7.87 -12.13
C PHE A 215 -3.77 8.65 -13.42
#